data_b99d418360866e7675f2219f36ef0e3c
#
_entry.id   b99d418360866e7675f2219f36ef0e3c
#
_cell.length_a   1.000
_cell.length_b   1.000
_cell.length_c   1.000
_cell.angle_alpha   90.00
_cell.angle_beta   90.00
_cell.angle_gamma   90.00
#
_symmetry.space_group_name_H-M   'P 1'
#
loop_
_entity.id
_entity.type
_entity.pdbx_description
1 polymer ?
#
loop_
_entity_poly.entity_id
_entity_poly.type
_entity_poly.pdbx_seq_one_letter_code
_entity_poly.pdbx_strand_id
1 'polypeptide(L)'
;LQLGLLTGVEGGDRFGGLAPITDSVGTVEEMRYEYFAIHNWSINSRMTLETTFLFEDSTISQTGSKANSRDFNFFRPKIDYRFDITPSFQFRATVEKDVAQLSFRDFTAGVDFADDEQNAFEGNAELRQEQSWRYEANFEYRFSEDAGVVNTNLYYHDLDDLLDNVDVSTSGEILSARGNIGSGERYGFNLNSSFRLLFLDQPNILLTAGLNMEESTVTDPFLKRDRERSMRGGGSRYSIGIRHDLPQLNNTNWGIDFRREFYNDYTVWDID
;
A
#
# COMPACT_ATOMS: atom_id res chain seq x y z
N LEU A 1 6.15 -10.96 -19.37
CA LEU A 1 5.41 -10.20 -20.40
C LEU A 1 3.92 -10.24 -20.03
N GLN A 2 3.36 -9.12 -19.63
CA GLN A 2 1.93 -9.03 -19.33
C GLN A 2 1.30 -8.18 -20.44
N LEU A 3 0.51 -8.81 -21.29
CA LEU A 3 -0.24 -8.13 -22.35
C LEU A 3 -1.64 -7.82 -21.82
N GLY A 4 -1.97 -6.54 -21.73
CA GLY A 4 -3.32 -6.08 -21.47
C GLY A 4 -3.93 -5.50 -22.76
N LEU A 5 -4.96 -6.14 -23.30
CA LEU A 5 -5.76 -5.60 -24.40
C LEU A 5 -7.05 -5.04 -23.80
N LEU A 6 -7.19 -3.72 -23.77
CA LEU A 6 -8.45 -3.06 -23.46
C LEU A 6 -9.12 -2.68 -24.77
N THR A 7 -10.24 -3.32 -25.06
CA THR A 7 -11.10 -2.94 -26.19
C THR A 7 -12.18 -2.01 -25.68
N GLY A 8 -12.13 -0.75 -26.10
CA GLY A 8 -13.22 0.20 -25.88
C GLY A 8 -14.47 -0.21 -26.66
N VAL A 9 -15.64 0.02 -26.09
CA VAL A 9 -16.91 -0.14 -26.80
C VAL A 9 -17.13 1.11 -27.64
N GLU A 10 -17.10 0.99 -28.96
CA GLU A 10 -17.59 2.06 -29.83
C GLU A 10 -19.09 2.28 -29.52
N GLY A 11 -19.41 3.43 -28.95
CA GLY A 11 -20.79 3.88 -28.77
C GLY A 11 -21.45 4.19 -30.11
N GLY A 12 -22.09 3.20 -30.71
CA GLY A 12 -23.05 3.45 -31.79
C GLY A 12 -24.35 3.98 -31.22
N ASP A 13 -25.21 4.56 -32.09
CA ASP A 13 -26.53 5.19 -31.80
C ASP A 13 -27.50 4.41 -30.89
N ARG A 14 -27.14 3.24 -30.42
CA ARG A 14 -27.97 2.40 -29.53
C ARG A 14 -28.05 2.90 -28.07
N PHE A 15 -27.16 3.77 -27.65
CA PHE A 15 -27.07 4.25 -26.26
C PHE A 15 -27.18 5.76 -26.11
N GLY A 16 -27.94 6.41 -26.98
CA GLY A 16 -28.30 7.81 -26.81
C GLY A 16 -27.21 8.83 -27.18
N GLY A 17 -26.25 8.45 -28.02
CA GLY A 17 -25.30 9.40 -28.60
C GLY A 17 -24.12 9.76 -27.68
N LEU A 18 -23.68 8.84 -26.84
CA LEU A 18 -22.44 9.00 -26.07
C LEU A 18 -21.26 9.15 -27.05
N ALA A 19 -20.45 10.18 -26.83
CA ALA A 19 -19.24 10.41 -27.62
C ALA A 19 -18.30 9.19 -27.51
N PRO A 20 -17.68 8.75 -28.62
CA PRO A 20 -16.70 7.68 -28.57
C PRO A 20 -15.53 8.11 -27.66
N ILE A 21 -15.10 7.22 -26.76
CA ILE A 21 -13.90 7.45 -25.96
C ILE A 21 -12.72 7.38 -26.92
N THR A 22 -12.16 8.53 -27.25
CA THR A 22 -10.90 8.59 -28.00
C THR A 22 -9.78 8.04 -27.14
N ASP A 23 -8.83 7.31 -27.74
CA ASP A 23 -7.65 6.75 -27.07
C ASP A 23 -7.89 5.55 -26.12
N SER A 24 -9.02 4.85 -26.28
CA SER A 24 -9.36 3.67 -25.48
C SER A 24 -8.65 2.39 -25.93
N VAL A 25 -7.94 2.40 -27.06
CA VAL A 25 -7.23 1.22 -27.60
C VAL A 25 -5.73 1.47 -27.68
N GLY A 26 -5.00 0.67 -26.95
CA GLY A 26 -3.54 0.70 -26.94
C GLY A 26 -2.96 -0.56 -26.31
N THR A 27 -1.68 -0.82 -26.55
CA THR A 27 -0.92 -1.87 -25.86
C THR A 27 0.12 -1.19 -24.99
N VAL A 28 0.18 -1.58 -23.72
CA VAL A 28 1.22 -1.16 -22.78
C VAL A 28 2.07 -2.38 -22.45
N GLU A 29 3.36 -2.27 -22.67
CA GLU A 29 4.35 -3.31 -22.39
C GLU A 29 5.40 -2.77 -21.44
N GLU A 30 5.82 -3.58 -20.47
CA GLU A 30 6.96 -3.30 -19.62
C GLU A 30 8.02 -4.38 -19.81
N MET A 31 9.26 -3.96 -20.02
CA MET A 31 10.44 -4.82 -19.96
C MET A 31 11.29 -4.37 -18.78
N ARG A 32 11.60 -5.29 -17.87
CA ARG A 32 12.32 -5.00 -16.63
C ARG A 32 13.45 -5.98 -16.44
N TYR A 33 14.60 -5.44 -16.07
CA TYR A 33 15.76 -6.19 -15.62
C TYR A 33 16.11 -5.79 -14.19
N GLU A 34 16.29 -6.78 -13.33
CA GLU A 34 16.67 -6.58 -11.94
C GLU A 34 17.98 -7.31 -11.65
N TYR A 35 18.96 -6.56 -11.18
CA TYR A 35 20.26 -7.07 -10.74
C TYR A 35 20.34 -6.85 -9.24
N PHE A 36 20.61 -7.92 -8.48
CA PHE A 36 20.68 -7.81 -7.05
C PHE A 36 21.88 -8.53 -6.45
N ALA A 37 22.34 -8.02 -5.30
CA ALA A 37 23.33 -8.65 -4.46
C ALA A 37 22.84 -8.61 -3.01
N ILE A 38 22.95 -9.74 -2.31
CA ILE A 38 22.54 -9.88 -0.91
C ILE A 38 23.78 -10.28 -0.11
N HIS A 39 24.01 -9.57 0.99
CA HIS A 39 25.04 -9.88 1.95
C HIS A 39 24.44 -10.10 3.33
N ASN A 40 24.67 -11.27 3.90
CA ASN A 40 24.22 -11.65 5.24
C ASN A 40 25.43 -11.72 6.18
N TRP A 41 25.39 -10.92 7.24
CA TRP A 41 26.43 -10.88 8.24
C TRP A 41 25.89 -11.24 9.63
N SER A 42 26.33 -12.38 10.16
CA SER A 42 26.12 -12.74 11.56
C SER A 42 27.19 -12.05 12.41
N ILE A 43 26.88 -10.89 12.97
CA ILE A 43 27.80 -10.08 13.80
C ILE A 43 28.17 -10.88 15.05
N ASN A 44 27.17 -11.50 15.67
CA ASN A 44 27.32 -12.46 16.77
C ASN A 44 26.08 -13.36 16.85
N SER A 45 25.98 -14.19 17.90
CA SER A 45 24.86 -15.13 18.08
C SER A 45 23.50 -14.47 18.26
N ARG A 46 23.43 -13.15 18.51
CA ARG A 46 22.20 -12.39 18.75
C ARG A 46 21.96 -11.27 17.75
N MET A 47 22.92 -10.98 16.90
CA MET A 47 22.86 -9.85 15.98
C MET A 47 23.14 -10.30 14.56
N THR A 48 22.25 -9.98 13.64
CA THR A 48 22.43 -10.19 12.20
C THR A 48 22.14 -8.91 11.44
N LEU A 49 22.88 -8.72 10.37
CA LEU A 49 22.68 -7.63 9.43
C LEU A 49 22.56 -8.22 8.02
N GLU A 50 21.47 -7.94 7.35
CA GLU A 50 21.31 -8.22 5.94
C GLU A 50 21.33 -6.90 5.16
N THR A 51 22.09 -6.88 4.07
CA THR A 51 22.09 -5.76 3.14
C THR A 51 21.78 -6.28 1.75
N THR A 52 20.81 -5.66 1.09
CA THR A 52 20.45 -5.94 -0.28
C THR A 52 20.68 -4.69 -1.13
N PHE A 53 21.33 -4.88 -2.25
CA PHE A 53 21.46 -3.86 -3.29
C PHE A 53 20.75 -4.39 -4.53
N LEU A 54 19.70 -3.68 -4.95
CA LEU A 54 18.96 -3.99 -6.15
C LEU A 54 19.09 -2.81 -7.11
N PHE A 55 19.44 -3.11 -8.34
CA PHE A 55 19.42 -2.16 -9.45
C PHE A 55 18.37 -2.63 -10.45
N GLU A 56 17.41 -1.76 -10.73
CA GLU A 56 16.33 -1.99 -11.67
C GLU A 56 16.53 -1.10 -12.90
N ASP A 57 16.41 -1.71 -14.07
CA ASP A 57 16.39 -1.05 -15.38
C ASP A 57 15.11 -1.49 -16.09
N SER A 58 14.20 -0.57 -16.35
CA SER A 58 12.92 -0.88 -16.95
C SER A 58 12.54 0.08 -18.07
N THR A 59 11.88 -0.44 -19.10
CA THR A 59 11.30 0.32 -20.20
C THR A 59 9.82 0.06 -20.24
N ILE A 60 9.00 1.12 -20.21
CA ILE A 60 7.56 1.05 -20.43
C ILE A 60 7.28 1.65 -21.80
N SER A 61 6.63 0.87 -22.67
CA SER A 61 6.26 1.26 -24.03
C SER A 61 4.75 1.21 -24.19
N GLN A 62 4.18 2.26 -24.75
CA GLN A 62 2.76 2.36 -25.10
C GLN A 62 2.60 2.55 -26.58
N THR A 63 1.67 1.82 -27.22
CA THR A 63 1.26 1.98 -28.60
C THR A 63 -0.14 2.56 -28.68
N GLY A 64 -0.55 3.04 -29.84
CA GLY A 64 -1.86 3.68 -30.07
C GLY A 64 -1.71 5.18 -30.35
N SER A 65 -2.77 5.95 -30.10
CA SER A 65 -2.81 7.39 -30.37
C SER A 65 -1.86 8.21 -29.47
N LYS A 66 -1.62 7.74 -28.24
CA LYS A 66 -0.65 8.31 -27.27
C LYS A 66 0.62 7.45 -27.18
N ALA A 67 1.18 7.05 -28.33
CA ALA A 67 2.39 6.23 -28.35
C ALA A 67 3.54 6.93 -27.64
N ASN A 68 4.14 6.26 -26.65
CA ASN A 68 5.25 6.76 -25.85
C ASN A 68 6.14 5.61 -25.40
N SER A 69 7.41 5.88 -25.16
CA SER A 69 8.35 4.92 -24.57
C SER A 69 9.26 5.64 -23.59
N ARG A 70 9.41 5.09 -22.39
CA ARG A 70 10.16 5.69 -21.31
C ARG A 70 11.02 4.67 -20.60
N ASP A 71 12.24 5.07 -20.29
CA ASP A 71 13.22 4.28 -19.56
C ASP A 71 13.31 4.77 -18.11
N PHE A 72 13.42 3.83 -17.18
CA PHE A 72 13.54 4.08 -15.77
C PHE A 72 14.69 3.26 -15.20
N ASN A 73 15.45 3.90 -14.32
CA ASN A 73 16.57 3.29 -13.62
C ASN A 73 16.46 3.59 -12.14
N PHE A 74 16.44 2.55 -11.31
CA PHE A 74 16.32 2.69 -9.87
C PHE A 74 17.41 1.91 -9.14
N PHE A 75 18.00 2.56 -8.15
CA PHE A 75 18.80 1.88 -7.14
C PHE A 75 17.96 1.75 -5.87
N ARG A 76 17.72 0.50 -5.45
CA ARG A 76 16.82 0.12 -4.36
C ARG A 76 17.61 -0.62 -3.27
N PRO A 77 18.32 0.10 -2.39
CA PRO A 77 19.03 -0.50 -1.27
C PRO A 77 18.05 -0.89 -0.16
N LYS A 78 18.40 -1.98 0.55
CA LYS A 78 17.71 -2.39 1.77
C LYS A 78 18.73 -2.79 2.82
N ILE A 79 18.49 -2.41 4.06
CA ILE A 79 19.23 -2.83 5.25
C ILE A 79 18.22 -3.37 6.25
N ASP A 80 18.42 -4.60 6.70
CA ASP A 80 17.63 -5.26 7.73
C ASP A 80 18.55 -5.66 8.87
N TYR A 81 18.36 -5.08 10.06
CA TYR A 81 19.10 -5.38 11.26
C TYR A 81 18.21 -6.08 12.28
N ARG A 82 18.67 -7.22 12.77
CA ARG A 82 17.99 -7.98 13.82
C ARG A 82 18.87 -8.07 15.05
N PHE A 83 18.25 -7.85 16.22
CA PHE A 83 18.89 -8.01 17.53
C PHE A 83 17.98 -8.77 18.49
N ASP A 84 18.40 -9.97 18.87
CA ASP A 84 17.79 -10.77 19.91
C ASP A 84 18.29 -10.26 21.28
N ILE A 85 17.58 -9.25 21.85
CA ILE A 85 17.96 -8.59 23.11
C ILE A 85 17.97 -9.61 24.24
N THR A 86 16.93 -10.45 24.30
CA THR A 86 16.82 -11.63 25.13
C THR A 86 16.21 -12.77 24.32
N PRO A 87 16.17 -14.02 24.83
CA PRO A 87 15.46 -15.10 24.14
C PRO A 87 13.98 -14.81 23.89
N SER A 88 13.39 -13.91 24.68
CA SER A 88 11.96 -13.54 24.57
C SER A 88 11.71 -12.19 23.95
N PHE A 89 12.74 -11.38 23.71
CA PHE A 89 12.58 -10.03 23.19
C PHE A 89 13.52 -9.76 22.03
N GLN A 90 12.93 -9.51 20.87
CA GLN A 90 13.62 -9.22 19.61
C GLN A 90 13.31 -7.80 19.14
N PHE A 91 14.32 -7.14 18.64
CA PHE A 91 14.24 -5.89 17.91
C PHE A 91 14.69 -6.12 16.46
N ARG A 92 13.98 -5.51 15.51
CA ARG A 92 14.39 -5.46 14.10
C ARG A 92 14.22 -4.03 13.59
N ALA A 93 15.22 -3.53 12.86
CA ALA A 93 15.15 -2.25 12.16
C ALA A 93 15.36 -2.50 10.67
N THR A 94 14.51 -1.91 9.84
CA THR A 94 14.59 -1.99 8.39
C THR A 94 14.63 -0.58 7.80
N VAL A 95 15.54 -0.37 6.87
CA VAL A 95 15.58 0.82 6.01
C VAL A 95 15.64 0.33 4.58
N GLU A 96 14.69 0.77 3.76
CA GLU A 96 14.66 0.38 2.35
C GLU A 96 14.19 1.52 1.45
N LYS A 97 14.69 1.55 0.23
CA LYS A 97 14.11 2.33 -0.85
C LYS A 97 13.23 1.42 -1.69
N ASP A 98 11.93 1.71 -1.70
CA ASP A 98 10.93 1.00 -2.51
C ASP A 98 10.48 1.85 -3.69
N VAL A 99 10.11 1.18 -4.78
CA VAL A 99 9.58 1.79 -6.00
C VAL A 99 8.34 1.01 -6.40
N ALA A 100 7.20 1.71 -6.41
CA ALA A 100 5.93 1.11 -6.77
C ALA A 100 5.82 0.87 -8.27
N GLN A 101 5.13 -0.19 -8.67
CA GLN A 101 4.82 -0.42 -10.07
C GLN A 101 3.66 0.45 -10.52
N LEU A 102 3.76 0.98 -11.74
CA LEU A 102 2.66 1.65 -12.42
C LEU A 102 1.59 0.63 -12.85
N SER A 103 0.34 1.01 -12.72
CA SER A 103 -0.76 0.22 -13.25
C SER A 103 -0.93 0.50 -14.75
N PHE A 104 -1.01 -0.53 -15.57
CA PHE A 104 -1.26 -0.36 -17.01
C PHE A 104 -2.59 0.35 -17.31
N ARG A 105 -3.55 0.28 -16.39
CA ARG A 105 -4.81 1.04 -16.50
C ARG A 105 -4.60 2.56 -16.46
N ASP A 106 -3.58 3.02 -15.77
CA ASP A 106 -3.31 4.44 -15.61
C ASP A 106 -2.80 5.10 -16.92
N PHE A 107 -2.44 4.28 -17.90
CA PHE A 107 -1.98 4.74 -19.24
C PHE A 107 -3.10 4.84 -20.26
N THR A 108 -4.29 4.32 -19.99
CA THR A 108 -5.39 4.24 -20.95
C THR A 108 -6.60 5.03 -20.44
N ALA A 109 -7.29 5.70 -21.38
CA ALA A 109 -8.55 6.36 -21.09
C ALA A 109 -9.66 5.34 -20.79
N GLY A 110 -10.61 5.70 -19.95
CA GLY A 110 -11.73 4.84 -19.59
C GLY A 110 -12.88 5.61 -18.94
N VAL A 111 -13.93 4.88 -18.59
CA VAL A 111 -15.06 5.39 -17.82
C VAL A 111 -15.18 4.52 -16.57
N ASP A 112 -15.38 5.13 -15.42
CA ASP A 112 -15.72 4.42 -14.20
C ASP A 112 -17.23 4.13 -14.19
N PHE A 113 -17.59 2.89 -14.51
CA PHE A 113 -18.99 2.45 -14.49
C PHE A 113 -19.54 2.20 -13.08
N ALA A 114 -18.72 2.29 -12.06
CA ALA A 114 -19.16 2.19 -10.67
C ALA A 114 -19.55 3.56 -10.09
N ASP A 115 -19.25 4.63 -10.80
CA ASP A 115 -19.63 5.99 -10.48
C ASP A 115 -20.97 6.30 -11.17
N ASP A 116 -21.97 6.70 -10.42
CA ASP A 116 -23.30 7.06 -10.93
C ASP A 116 -23.24 8.23 -11.93
N GLU A 117 -22.24 9.09 -11.84
CA GLU A 117 -22.00 10.21 -12.75
C GLU A 117 -21.19 9.84 -13.98
N GLN A 118 -20.67 8.61 -14.06
CA GLN A 118 -19.87 8.08 -15.17
C GLN A 118 -18.69 8.98 -15.55
N ASN A 119 -17.96 9.48 -14.54
CA ASN A 119 -16.80 10.31 -14.75
C ASN A 119 -15.77 9.62 -15.66
N ALA A 120 -15.42 10.30 -16.74
CA ALA A 120 -14.36 9.81 -17.64
C ALA A 120 -12.99 10.11 -17.03
N PHE A 121 -12.07 9.17 -17.21
CA PHE A 121 -10.67 9.40 -16.87
C PHE A 121 -9.79 9.25 -18.08
N GLU A 122 -8.78 10.12 -18.17
CA GLU A 122 -7.76 10.05 -19.20
C GLU A 122 -6.58 9.19 -18.78
N GLY A 123 -5.99 8.51 -19.75
CA GLY A 123 -4.69 7.85 -19.57
C GLY A 123 -3.57 8.88 -19.53
N ASN A 124 -2.58 8.66 -18.67
CA ASN A 124 -1.41 9.52 -18.56
C ASN A 124 -0.12 8.74 -18.86
N ALA A 125 0.45 8.99 -20.05
CA ALA A 125 1.69 8.38 -20.48
C ALA A 125 2.95 8.95 -19.79
N GLU A 126 2.82 10.05 -19.05
CA GLU A 126 3.92 10.74 -18.37
C GLU A 126 4.09 10.36 -16.89
N LEU A 127 3.35 9.34 -16.42
CA LEU A 127 3.43 8.87 -15.05
C LEU A 127 4.84 8.40 -14.69
N ARG A 128 5.28 8.76 -13.49
CA ARG A 128 6.48 8.25 -12.86
C ARG A 128 6.09 7.32 -11.71
N GLN A 129 6.93 6.33 -11.46
CA GLN A 129 6.73 5.42 -10.34
C GLN A 129 6.87 6.17 -9.02
N GLU A 130 5.91 5.97 -8.13
CA GLU A 130 6.01 6.43 -6.75
C GLU A 130 7.21 5.75 -6.07
N GLN A 131 8.03 6.54 -5.38
CA GLN A 131 9.19 6.07 -4.66
C GLN A 131 9.00 6.34 -3.17
N SER A 132 9.55 5.47 -2.34
CA SER A 132 9.52 5.71 -0.90
C SER A 132 10.81 5.25 -0.22
N TRP A 133 11.30 6.06 0.71
CA TRP A 133 12.20 5.60 1.74
C TRP A 133 11.37 5.13 2.93
N ARG A 134 11.53 3.88 3.29
CA ARG A 134 10.80 3.25 4.40
C ARG A 134 11.75 2.99 5.55
N TYR A 135 11.36 3.47 6.72
CA TYR A 135 12.06 3.27 7.98
C TYR A 135 11.11 2.56 8.92
N GLU A 136 11.50 1.37 9.38
CA GLU A 136 10.67 0.55 10.24
C GLU A 136 11.44 0.08 11.47
N ALA A 137 10.76 0.05 12.62
CA ALA A 137 11.25 -0.53 13.86
C ALA A 137 10.22 -1.51 14.40
N ASN A 138 10.59 -2.77 14.45
CA ASN A 138 9.75 -3.86 14.89
C ASN A 138 10.24 -4.40 16.23
N PHE A 139 9.32 -4.60 17.17
CA PHE A 139 9.57 -5.18 18.47
C PHE A 139 8.66 -6.40 18.65
N GLU A 140 9.25 -7.54 18.98
CA GLU A 140 8.52 -8.75 19.29
C GLU A 140 8.86 -9.21 20.69
N TYR A 141 7.83 -9.39 21.52
CA TYR A 141 7.97 -9.98 22.84
C TYR A 141 7.16 -11.26 22.95
N ARG A 142 7.83 -12.34 23.28
CA ARG A 142 7.23 -13.66 23.53
C ARG A 142 7.13 -13.91 25.01
N PHE A 143 5.94 -14.21 25.49
CA PHE A 143 5.72 -14.59 26.87
C PHE A 143 6.30 -15.98 27.16
N SER A 144 6.66 -16.23 28.42
CA SER A 144 7.12 -17.55 28.87
C SER A 144 6.02 -18.61 28.64
N GLU A 145 6.43 -19.88 28.57
CA GLU A 145 5.53 -21.03 28.43
C GLU A 145 4.62 -20.96 27.19
N ASP A 146 5.08 -20.31 26.12
CA ASP A 146 4.29 -20.08 24.91
C ASP A 146 2.92 -19.41 25.17
N ALA A 147 2.83 -18.64 26.28
CA ALA A 147 1.60 -17.97 26.65
C ALA A 147 1.10 -16.98 25.60
N GLY A 148 1.99 -16.46 24.75
CA GLY A 148 1.59 -15.58 23.68
C GLY A 148 2.70 -14.67 23.15
N VAL A 149 2.32 -13.73 22.31
CA VAL A 149 3.23 -12.79 21.64
C VAL A 149 2.60 -11.41 21.55
N VAL A 150 3.45 -10.40 21.65
CA VAL A 150 3.14 -9.00 21.32
C VAL A 150 4.11 -8.56 20.24
N ASN A 151 3.57 -8.07 19.12
CA ASN A 151 4.34 -7.48 18.03
C ASN A 151 3.96 -6.01 17.90
N THR A 152 4.96 -5.16 17.80
CA THR A 152 4.81 -3.72 17.62
C THR A 152 5.65 -3.29 16.42
N ASN A 153 5.07 -2.55 15.49
CA ASN A 153 5.76 -1.93 14.37
C ASN A 153 5.55 -0.42 14.41
N LEU A 154 6.64 0.32 14.38
CA LEU A 154 6.66 1.76 14.17
C LEU A 154 7.22 1.98 12.78
N TYR A 155 6.61 2.85 11.98
CA TYR A 155 7.10 3.13 10.64
C TYR A 155 6.97 4.61 10.27
N TYR A 156 7.90 5.04 9.42
CA TYR A 156 7.89 6.33 8.75
C TYR A 156 8.31 6.11 7.30
N HIS A 157 7.51 6.65 6.38
CA HIS A 157 7.77 6.60 4.94
C HIS A 157 7.85 8.02 4.40
N ASP A 158 8.97 8.33 3.76
CA ASP A 158 9.19 9.53 2.98
C ASP A 158 8.87 9.21 1.52
N LEU A 159 7.92 9.91 0.92
CA LEU A 159 7.26 9.55 -0.33
C LEU A 159 7.56 10.60 -1.40
N ASP A 160 8.00 10.14 -2.57
CA ASP A 160 8.24 10.97 -3.74
C ASP A 160 7.42 10.48 -4.94
N ASP A 161 7.10 11.40 -5.85
CA ASP A 161 6.31 11.13 -7.06
C ASP A 161 4.97 10.44 -6.78
N LEU A 162 4.33 10.82 -5.66
CA LEU A 162 3.04 10.28 -5.24
C LEU A 162 2.02 10.28 -6.37
N LEU A 163 1.33 9.13 -6.53
CA LEU A 163 0.27 8.96 -7.50
C LEU A 163 -1.09 9.22 -6.87
N ASP A 164 -1.82 10.19 -7.41
CA ASP A 164 -3.19 10.50 -7.02
C ASP A 164 -4.01 10.94 -8.24
N ASN A 165 -5.32 11.10 -8.08
CA ASN A 165 -6.16 11.66 -9.11
C ASN A 165 -5.91 13.16 -9.22
N VAL A 166 -5.75 13.65 -10.43
CA VAL A 166 -5.58 15.06 -10.76
C VAL A 166 -6.68 15.50 -11.72
N ASP A 167 -7.10 16.76 -11.58
CA ASP A 167 -8.07 17.36 -12.47
C ASP A 167 -7.40 17.72 -13.80
N VAL A 168 -7.91 17.17 -14.88
CA VAL A 168 -7.49 17.47 -16.25
C VAL A 168 -8.66 18.01 -17.07
N SER A 169 -9.71 18.48 -16.41
CA SER A 169 -10.93 18.99 -17.01
C SER A 169 -10.65 20.12 -18.01
N THR A 170 -11.48 20.18 -19.03
CA THR A 170 -11.53 21.26 -20.01
C THR A 170 -12.81 22.07 -19.84
N SER A 171 -12.96 23.20 -20.57
CA SER A 171 -14.14 24.05 -20.47
C SER A 171 -15.49 23.39 -20.85
N GLY A 172 -15.46 22.17 -21.36
CA GLY A 172 -16.68 21.46 -21.81
C GLY A 172 -16.82 20.05 -21.25
N GLU A 173 -15.84 19.57 -20.49
CA GLU A 173 -15.82 18.18 -20.04
C GLU A 173 -15.06 18.06 -18.71
N ILE A 174 -15.67 17.38 -17.73
CA ILE A 174 -15.05 17.08 -16.45
C ILE A 174 -14.27 15.78 -16.60
N LEU A 175 -12.96 15.86 -16.40
CA LEU A 175 -12.05 14.74 -16.58
C LEU A 175 -11.08 14.64 -15.41
N SER A 176 -10.80 13.44 -15.00
CA SER A 176 -9.70 13.14 -14.08
C SER A 176 -8.65 12.26 -14.74
N ALA A 177 -7.43 12.29 -14.24
CA ALA A 177 -6.37 11.38 -14.64
C ALA A 177 -5.54 10.99 -13.42
N ARG A 178 -4.83 9.87 -13.50
CA ARG A 178 -3.74 9.61 -12.55
C ARG A 178 -2.58 10.55 -12.88
N GLY A 179 -2.03 11.16 -11.85
CA GLY A 179 -0.90 12.08 -11.97
C GLY A 179 0.04 11.99 -10.78
N ASN A 180 1.27 12.46 -10.97
CA ASN A 180 2.23 12.62 -9.88
C ASN A 180 1.97 13.97 -9.19
N ILE A 181 1.66 13.93 -7.90
CA ILE A 181 1.31 15.13 -7.10
C ILE A 181 2.47 15.68 -6.26
N GLY A 182 3.65 15.10 -6.38
CA GLY A 182 4.84 15.52 -5.65
C GLY A 182 5.20 14.60 -4.49
N SER A 183 5.69 15.17 -3.40
CA SER A 183 6.16 14.45 -2.22
C SER A 183 5.16 14.47 -1.08
N GLY A 184 5.37 13.58 -0.13
CA GLY A 184 4.58 13.50 1.09
C GLY A 184 5.23 12.57 2.11
N GLU A 185 4.55 12.38 3.22
CA GLU A 185 4.99 11.49 4.27
C GLU A 185 3.84 10.64 4.81
N ARG A 186 4.19 9.50 5.36
CA ARG A 186 3.26 8.60 6.01
C ARG A 186 3.94 7.95 7.21
N TYR A 187 3.32 7.96 8.34
CA TYR A 187 3.85 7.34 9.53
C TYR A 187 2.76 6.68 10.36
N GLY A 188 3.15 5.71 11.14
CA GLY A 188 2.17 4.99 11.93
C GLY A 188 2.76 4.01 12.91
N PHE A 189 1.82 3.39 13.60
CA PHE A 189 2.05 2.44 14.66
C PHE A 189 1.08 1.27 14.53
N ASN A 190 1.63 0.07 14.52
CA ASN A 190 0.86 -1.17 14.56
C ASN A 190 1.21 -1.96 15.81
N LEU A 191 0.20 -2.39 16.57
CA LEU A 191 0.35 -3.33 17.66
C LEU A 191 -0.58 -4.52 17.42
N ASN A 192 -0.04 -5.71 17.52
CA ASN A 192 -0.79 -6.95 17.46
C ASN A 192 -0.36 -7.82 18.64
N SER A 193 -1.32 -8.32 19.39
CA SER A 193 -1.05 -9.20 20.51
C SER A 193 -2.02 -10.38 20.54
N SER A 194 -1.50 -11.50 21.01
CA SER A 194 -2.27 -12.70 21.24
C SER A 194 -1.65 -13.43 22.44
N PHE A 195 -2.41 -13.63 23.50
CA PHE A 195 -1.90 -14.32 24.68
C PHE A 195 -2.99 -15.06 25.45
N ARG A 196 -2.58 -16.17 26.06
CA ARG A 196 -3.42 -16.98 26.95
C ARG A 196 -3.29 -16.47 28.40
N LEU A 197 -4.38 -16.54 29.14
CA LEU A 197 -4.44 -16.04 30.53
C LEU A 197 -3.82 -17.02 31.54
N LEU A 198 -2.58 -17.48 31.28
CA LEU A 198 -1.89 -18.42 32.16
C LEU A 198 -1.70 -17.83 33.56
N PHE A 199 -1.46 -16.53 33.66
CA PHE A 199 -1.26 -15.82 34.94
C PHE A 199 -2.52 -15.75 35.81
N LEU A 200 -3.69 -16.11 35.27
CA LEU A 200 -4.96 -16.24 35.97
C LEU A 200 -5.41 -17.70 36.11
N ASP A 201 -4.53 -18.67 35.86
CA ASP A 201 -4.86 -20.11 35.82
C ASP A 201 -5.96 -20.44 34.78
N GLN A 202 -6.03 -19.63 33.72
CA GLN A 202 -7.01 -19.80 32.62
C GLN A 202 -6.32 -20.05 31.27
N PRO A 203 -5.64 -21.20 31.09
CA PRO A 203 -4.87 -21.49 29.85
C PRO A 203 -5.75 -21.63 28.60
N ASN A 204 -7.03 -21.86 28.79
CA ASN A 204 -8.00 -22.05 27.71
C ASN A 204 -8.62 -20.76 27.20
N ILE A 205 -8.31 -19.61 27.85
CA ILE A 205 -8.77 -18.31 27.41
C ILE A 205 -7.65 -17.62 26.63
N LEU A 206 -7.91 -17.30 25.37
CA LEU A 206 -7.05 -16.54 24.50
C LEU A 206 -7.61 -15.13 24.35
N LEU A 207 -6.78 -14.12 24.62
CA LEU A 207 -7.06 -12.73 24.31
C LEU A 207 -6.27 -12.31 23.08
N THR A 208 -6.91 -11.54 22.21
CA THR A 208 -6.27 -10.88 21.07
C THR A 208 -6.54 -9.39 21.14
N ALA A 209 -5.56 -8.59 20.79
CA ALA A 209 -5.75 -7.15 20.61
C ALA A 209 -4.94 -6.67 19.39
N GLY A 210 -5.54 -5.77 18.64
CA GLY A 210 -4.91 -5.10 17.52
C GLY A 210 -5.16 -3.61 17.58
N LEU A 211 -4.13 -2.82 17.29
CA LEU A 211 -4.21 -1.38 17.15
C LEU A 211 -3.39 -0.99 15.92
N ASN A 212 -4.01 -0.26 15.01
CA ASN A 212 -3.35 0.39 13.89
C ASN A 212 -3.68 1.88 13.97
N MET A 213 -2.67 2.69 13.94
CA MET A 213 -2.79 4.15 13.86
C MET A 213 -1.88 4.62 12.75
N GLU A 214 -2.42 5.42 11.85
CA GLU A 214 -1.70 5.91 10.68
C GLU A 214 -2.10 7.34 10.37
N GLU A 215 -1.12 8.15 10.04
CA GLU A 215 -1.29 9.50 9.51
C GLU A 215 -0.45 9.66 8.25
N SER A 216 -0.91 10.54 7.36
CA SER A 216 -0.18 10.88 6.13
C SER A 216 -0.39 12.34 5.78
N THR A 217 0.61 12.93 5.17
CA THR A 217 0.57 14.32 4.70
C THR A 217 1.07 14.40 3.28
N VAL A 218 0.33 15.05 2.41
CA VAL A 218 0.72 15.37 1.03
C VAL A 218 0.40 16.82 0.74
N THR A 219 1.20 17.46 -0.08
CA THR A 219 0.90 18.82 -0.54
C THR A 219 -0.03 18.75 -1.74
N ASP A 220 -1.25 19.28 -1.60
CA ASP A 220 -2.21 19.34 -2.69
C ASP A 220 -1.69 20.23 -3.83
N PRO A 221 -1.63 19.74 -5.06
CA PRO A 221 -1.06 20.47 -6.19
C PRO A 221 -1.91 21.69 -6.60
N PHE A 222 -3.22 21.72 -6.28
CA PHE A 222 -4.13 22.80 -6.63
C PHE A 222 -4.27 23.80 -5.50
N LEU A 223 -4.61 23.33 -4.31
CA LEU A 223 -4.85 24.18 -3.15
C LEU A 223 -3.57 24.73 -2.53
N LYS A 224 -2.39 24.17 -2.89
CA LYS A 224 -1.07 24.54 -2.35
C LYS A 224 -1.02 24.50 -0.82
N ARG A 225 -1.75 23.58 -0.22
CA ARG A 225 -1.79 23.34 1.21
C ARG A 225 -1.67 21.85 1.49
N ASP A 226 -1.21 21.55 2.67
CA ASP A 226 -1.12 20.14 3.10
C ASP A 226 -2.51 19.58 3.40
N ARG A 227 -2.69 18.33 3.04
CA ARG A 227 -3.86 17.51 3.33
C ARG A 227 -3.44 16.09 3.61
N GLU A 228 -4.34 15.31 4.16
CA GLU A 228 -4.12 13.87 4.23
C GLU A 228 -4.15 13.25 2.84
N ARG A 229 -3.32 12.22 2.66
CA ARG A 229 -3.41 11.37 1.48
C ARG A 229 -4.67 10.53 1.61
N SER A 230 -5.50 10.54 0.57
CA SER A 230 -6.65 9.62 0.49
C SER A 230 -6.16 8.18 0.59
N MET A 231 -6.59 7.51 1.63
CA MET A 231 -6.25 6.12 1.85
C MET A 231 -7.51 5.27 1.76
N ARG A 232 -7.78 4.68 0.62
CA ARG A 232 -8.80 3.65 0.51
C ARG A 232 -8.43 2.50 1.46
N GLY A 233 -9.13 2.43 2.60
CA GLY A 233 -8.95 1.40 3.61
C GLY A 233 -7.89 1.67 4.68
N GLY A 234 -7.30 2.87 4.73
CA GLY A 234 -6.31 3.27 5.73
C GLY A 234 -6.89 4.26 6.71
N GLY A 235 -7.42 3.84 7.78
CA GLY A 235 -7.76 4.66 8.93
C GLY A 235 -7.19 4.04 10.19
N SER A 236 -7.31 4.73 11.30
CA SER A 236 -6.98 4.14 12.60
C SER A 236 -8.00 3.04 12.92
N ARG A 237 -7.51 1.91 13.38
CA ARG A 237 -8.33 0.74 13.68
C ARG A 237 -7.89 0.11 14.99
N TYR A 238 -8.86 -0.32 15.80
CA TYR A 238 -8.56 -1.22 16.89
C TYR A 238 -9.49 -2.44 16.89
N SER A 239 -8.99 -3.53 17.44
CA SER A 239 -9.74 -4.77 17.63
C SER A 239 -9.39 -5.40 18.97
N ILE A 240 -10.37 -6.03 19.59
CA ILE A 240 -10.20 -6.83 20.80
C ILE A 240 -11.03 -8.09 20.62
N GLY A 241 -10.41 -9.23 20.89
CA GLY A 241 -11.07 -10.53 20.82
C GLY A 241 -10.83 -11.36 22.07
N ILE A 242 -11.80 -12.17 22.43
CA ILE A 242 -11.69 -13.21 23.44
C ILE A 242 -12.19 -14.52 22.84
N ARG A 243 -11.42 -15.58 23.06
CA ARG A 243 -11.80 -16.94 22.70
C ARG A 243 -11.60 -17.84 23.92
N HIS A 244 -12.59 -18.70 24.20
CA HIS A 244 -12.51 -19.69 25.24
C HIS A 244 -12.64 -21.08 24.65
N ASP A 245 -11.59 -21.88 24.80
CA ASP A 245 -11.56 -23.29 24.41
C ASP A 245 -12.07 -24.13 25.60
N LEU A 246 -13.02 -25.05 25.34
CA LEU A 246 -13.67 -25.90 26.34
C LEU A 246 -13.36 -27.37 26.05
N PRO A 247 -12.15 -27.88 26.38
CA PRO A 247 -11.74 -29.25 26.08
C PRO A 247 -12.66 -30.32 26.65
N GLN A 248 -13.22 -30.06 27.85
CA GLN A 248 -14.14 -30.97 28.53
C GLN A 248 -15.53 -31.03 27.88
N LEU A 249 -15.88 -30.13 26.99
CA LEU A 249 -17.13 -30.10 26.23
C LEU A 249 -16.89 -30.51 24.76
N ASN A 250 -16.23 -31.63 24.57
CA ASN A 250 -15.95 -32.19 23.25
C ASN A 250 -15.18 -31.19 22.32
N ASN A 251 -14.19 -30.49 22.89
CA ASN A 251 -13.38 -29.45 22.22
C ASN A 251 -14.22 -28.31 21.60
N THR A 252 -15.34 -27.99 22.22
CA THR A 252 -16.13 -26.81 21.83
C THR A 252 -15.34 -25.54 22.14
N ASN A 253 -15.53 -24.52 21.35
CA ASN A 253 -15.01 -23.15 21.63
C ASN A 253 -16.06 -22.11 21.31
N TRP A 254 -15.93 -20.95 21.94
CA TRP A 254 -16.68 -19.75 21.61
C TRP A 254 -15.74 -18.54 21.64
N GLY A 255 -16.11 -17.49 20.94
CA GLY A 255 -15.35 -16.25 20.93
C GLY A 255 -16.23 -15.07 20.60
N ILE A 256 -15.74 -13.90 20.99
CA ILE A 256 -16.33 -12.60 20.67
C ILE A 256 -15.19 -11.72 20.18
N ASP A 257 -15.39 -11.11 19.03
CA ASP A 257 -14.47 -10.14 18.45
C ASP A 257 -15.18 -8.81 18.27
N PHE A 258 -14.53 -7.75 18.71
CA PHE A 258 -14.96 -6.38 18.48
C PHE A 258 -13.91 -5.68 17.63
N ARG A 259 -14.36 -4.99 16.57
CA ARG A 259 -13.52 -4.17 15.70
C ARG A 259 -14.18 -2.83 15.48
N ARG A 260 -13.37 -1.78 15.49
CA ARG A 260 -13.79 -0.44 15.08
C ARG A 260 -12.73 0.17 14.19
N GLU A 261 -13.19 0.80 13.12
CA GLU A 261 -12.37 1.53 12.17
C GLU A 261 -12.77 3.00 12.22
N PHE A 262 -11.79 3.86 12.09
CA PHE A 262 -11.96 5.30 11.97
C PHE A 262 -11.39 5.67 10.61
N TYR A 263 -12.22 6.28 9.79
CA TYR A 263 -11.81 6.78 8.50
C TYR A 263 -11.53 8.27 8.67
N ASN A 264 -10.47 8.73 8.04
CA ASN A 264 -10.19 10.14 7.95
C ASN A 264 -11.03 10.71 6.81
N ASP A 265 -11.51 11.94 6.96
CA ASP A 265 -12.22 12.65 5.89
C ASP A 265 -11.25 12.93 4.74
N TYR A 266 -11.65 12.53 3.54
CA TYR A 266 -10.80 12.55 2.37
C TYR A 266 -11.18 13.62 1.39
N THR A 267 -10.21 14.06 0.69
CA THR A 267 -10.23 14.48 -0.68
C THR A 267 -11.04 15.70 -1.08
N VAL A 268 -10.35 16.47 -1.83
CA VAL A 268 -10.83 17.55 -2.69
C VAL A 268 -11.84 17.07 -3.75
N TRP A 269 -11.97 15.75 -3.93
CA TRP A 269 -12.75 15.12 -4.99
C TRP A 269 -13.95 14.32 -4.50
N ASP A 270 -14.31 14.43 -3.25
CA ASP A 270 -15.59 13.95 -2.77
C ASP A 270 -16.64 14.98 -3.23
N ILE A 271 -17.07 14.81 -4.47
CA ILE A 271 -18.18 15.57 -5.05
C ILE A 271 -19.41 14.72 -4.76
N ASP A 272 -20.02 14.93 -3.59
CA ASP A 272 -21.39 14.53 -3.35
C ASP A 272 -22.36 15.46 -4.10
#